data_9370f5ef3f628924c47e98a8df1d9d49
#
_entry.id   9370f5ef3f628924c47e98a8df1d9d49
#
_cell.length_a   1.000
_cell.length_b   1.000
_cell.length_c   1.000
_cell.angle_alpha   90.00
_cell.angle_beta   90.00
_cell.angle_gamma   90.00
#
_symmetry.space_group_name_H-M   'P 1'
#
loop_
_entity.id
_entity.type
_entity.pdbx_description
1 polymer ?
#
loop_
_entity_poly.entity_id
_entity_poly.type
_entity_poly.pdbx_seq_one_letter_code
_entity_poly.pdbx_strand_id
1 'polypeptide(L)'
;MLKIEKLKDLFLNYDTENCEDDFNCYLSRIATNSNDNKNICRVVTCSECVRLSLMNLLEEYKKPVKLSKFEYVYLKVAKRERFNFIAKDGDGRLFLYKNKPFKSLDEWIVASKDCCRILDSLFKFVKWKDEEPYNIDDLLNNCKVIENDI
;
A
#
# COMPACT_ATOMS: atom_id res chain seq x y z
N MET A 1 -3.08 -8.97 -11.35
CA MET A 1 -4.01 -9.84 -10.60
C MET A 1 -4.91 -8.98 -9.75
N LEU A 2 -6.20 -9.18 -9.80
CA LEU A 2 -7.17 -8.47 -8.98
C LEU A 2 -7.20 -9.03 -7.55
N LYS A 3 -7.61 -8.22 -6.58
CA LYS A 3 -7.76 -8.67 -5.19
C LYS A 3 -8.71 -9.86 -5.06
N ILE A 4 -9.79 -9.88 -5.82
CA ILE A 4 -10.76 -10.99 -5.83
C ILE A 4 -10.11 -12.33 -6.24
N GLU A 5 -9.19 -12.31 -7.19
CA GLU A 5 -8.49 -13.52 -7.62
C GLU A 5 -7.59 -14.10 -6.51
N LYS A 6 -6.99 -13.19 -5.71
CA LYS A 6 -6.18 -13.56 -4.55
C LYS A 6 -7.01 -14.20 -3.42
N LEU A 7 -8.28 -13.84 -3.34
CA LEU A 7 -9.20 -14.25 -2.28
C LEU A 7 -10.19 -15.32 -2.73
N LYS A 8 -9.98 -15.88 -3.94
CA LYS A 8 -10.89 -16.86 -4.57
C LYS A 8 -11.29 -18.00 -3.64
N ASP A 9 -10.33 -18.57 -2.92
CA ASP A 9 -10.60 -19.72 -2.04
C ASP A 9 -11.52 -19.36 -0.87
N LEU A 10 -11.48 -18.14 -0.36
CA LEU A 10 -12.39 -17.67 0.68
C LEU A 10 -13.83 -17.60 0.15
N PHE A 11 -14.02 -17.18 -1.10
CA PHE A 11 -15.36 -17.15 -1.70
C PHE A 11 -15.90 -18.55 -2.00
N LEU A 12 -15.04 -19.48 -2.46
CA LEU A 12 -15.43 -20.85 -2.76
C LEU A 12 -15.78 -21.65 -1.50
N ASN A 13 -15.21 -21.31 -0.36
CA ASN A 13 -15.44 -22.00 0.91
C ASN A 13 -16.52 -21.30 1.77
N TYR A 14 -17.30 -20.38 1.20
CA TYR A 14 -18.43 -19.78 1.91
C TYR A 14 -19.52 -20.81 2.20
N ASP A 15 -19.81 -21.04 3.47
CA ASP A 15 -20.84 -21.98 3.91
C ASP A 15 -22.18 -21.24 4.10
N THR A 16 -23.11 -21.52 3.21
CA THR A 16 -24.45 -20.91 3.22
C THR A 16 -25.37 -21.46 4.32
N GLU A 17 -25.04 -22.62 4.89
CA GLU A 17 -25.91 -23.29 5.86
C GLU A 17 -25.54 -22.93 7.31
N ASN A 18 -24.25 -22.68 7.59
CA ASN A 18 -23.72 -22.45 8.93
C ASN A 18 -23.17 -21.04 9.14
N CYS A 19 -23.41 -20.10 8.24
CA CYS A 19 -22.87 -18.76 8.33
C CYS A 19 -23.79 -17.85 9.18
N GLU A 20 -23.23 -17.21 10.19
CA GLU A 20 -23.95 -16.25 11.04
C GLU A 20 -24.26 -14.94 10.30
N ASP A 21 -23.51 -14.61 9.25
CA ASP A 21 -23.69 -13.44 8.42
C ASP A 21 -24.26 -13.82 7.05
N ASP A 22 -25.07 -12.94 6.48
CA ASP A 22 -25.43 -13.08 5.08
C ASP A 22 -24.20 -12.84 4.16
N PHE A 23 -24.31 -13.24 2.90
CA PHE A 23 -23.22 -13.14 1.93
C PHE A 23 -22.72 -11.70 1.75
N ASN A 24 -23.59 -10.70 1.87
CA ASN A 24 -23.21 -9.30 1.69
C ASN A 24 -22.26 -8.83 2.82
N CYS A 25 -22.53 -9.22 4.06
CA CYS A 25 -21.66 -8.92 5.19
C CYS A 25 -20.35 -9.68 5.10
N TYR A 26 -20.36 -10.92 4.66
CA TYR A 26 -19.18 -11.73 4.42
C TYR A 26 -18.28 -11.10 3.34
N LEU A 27 -18.85 -10.66 2.20
CA LEU A 27 -18.16 -9.96 1.14
C LEU A 27 -17.43 -8.70 1.65
N SER A 28 -18.12 -7.90 2.46
CA SER A 28 -17.55 -6.68 3.05
C SER A 28 -16.39 -6.99 3.99
N ARG A 29 -16.48 -8.03 4.82
CA ARG A 29 -15.38 -8.44 5.71
C ARG A 29 -14.14 -8.87 4.95
N ILE A 30 -14.31 -9.65 3.89
CA ILE A 30 -13.19 -10.06 3.03
C ILE A 30 -12.55 -8.84 2.35
N ALA A 31 -13.36 -7.94 1.78
CA ALA A 31 -12.88 -6.78 1.06
C ALA A 31 -12.08 -5.82 1.95
N THR A 32 -12.50 -5.65 3.21
CA THR A 32 -11.87 -4.72 4.16
C THR A 32 -10.84 -5.38 5.08
N ASN A 33 -10.71 -6.71 5.01
CA ASN A 33 -9.89 -7.51 5.94
C ASN A 33 -10.23 -7.20 7.43
N SER A 34 -11.52 -6.99 7.71
CA SER A 34 -12.03 -6.62 9.03
C SER A 34 -12.94 -7.71 9.59
N ASN A 35 -12.79 -7.99 10.87
CA ASN A 35 -13.67 -8.93 11.57
C ASN A 35 -14.94 -8.27 12.14
N ASP A 36 -15.03 -6.94 12.10
CA ASP A 36 -16.17 -6.19 12.64
C ASP A 36 -16.65 -5.12 11.66
N ASN A 37 -17.78 -5.39 11.01
CA ASN A 37 -18.44 -4.48 10.07
C ASN A 37 -19.53 -3.59 10.74
N LYS A 38 -19.74 -3.71 12.03
CA LYS A 38 -20.84 -3.01 12.73
C LYS A 38 -20.79 -1.49 12.55
N ASN A 39 -19.59 -0.93 12.44
CA ASN A 39 -19.43 0.51 12.26
C ASN A 39 -19.78 0.97 10.84
N ILE A 40 -19.53 0.15 9.82
CA ILE A 40 -19.83 0.46 8.41
C ILE A 40 -21.34 0.42 8.19
N CYS A 41 -22.04 -0.57 8.74
CA CYS A 41 -23.50 -0.71 8.62
C CYS A 41 -24.30 0.45 9.22
N ARG A 42 -23.71 1.26 10.09
CA ARG A 42 -24.35 2.46 10.65
C ARG A 42 -24.30 3.67 9.72
N VAL A 43 -23.38 3.66 8.75
CA VAL A 43 -23.07 4.82 7.91
C VAL A 43 -23.61 4.66 6.50
N VAL A 44 -23.66 3.43 5.98
CA VAL A 44 -24.05 3.13 4.59
C VAL A 44 -25.15 2.08 4.54
N THR A 45 -25.96 2.10 3.46
CA THR A 45 -26.93 1.04 3.17
C THR A 45 -26.24 -0.26 2.77
N CYS A 46 -26.93 -1.41 2.88
CA CYS A 46 -26.40 -2.70 2.44
C CYS A 46 -26.02 -2.69 0.95
N SER A 47 -26.81 -2.08 0.09
CA SER A 47 -26.52 -1.93 -1.33
C SER A 47 -25.24 -1.15 -1.58
N GLU A 48 -25.03 -0.06 -0.86
CA GLU A 48 -23.82 0.75 -0.96
C GLU A 48 -22.59 0.00 -0.39
N CYS A 49 -22.76 -0.73 0.70
CA CYS A 49 -21.69 -1.57 1.27
C CYS A 49 -21.23 -2.64 0.26
N VAL A 50 -22.15 -3.32 -0.42
CA VAL A 50 -21.83 -4.30 -1.47
C VAL A 50 -21.11 -3.63 -2.63
N ARG A 51 -21.59 -2.48 -3.10
CA ARG A 51 -20.97 -1.73 -4.19
C ARG A 51 -19.51 -1.36 -3.86
N LEU A 52 -19.27 -0.78 -2.69
CA LEU A 52 -17.93 -0.40 -2.24
C LEU A 52 -17.01 -1.62 -2.06
N SER A 53 -17.54 -2.73 -1.57
CA SER A 53 -16.79 -3.98 -1.41
C SER A 53 -16.37 -4.56 -2.76
N LEU A 54 -17.26 -4.57 -3.73
CA LEU A 54 -16.95 -5.03 -5.09
C LEU A 54 -15.91 -4.12 -5.78
N MET A 55 -16.04 -2.80 -5.65
CA MET A 55 -15.04 -1.87 -6.18
C MET A 55 -13.65 -2.13 -5.60
N ASN A 56 -13.56 -2.35 -4.29
CA ASN A 56 -12.30 -2.69 -3.63
C ASN A 56 -11.72 -4.01 -4.13
N LEU A 57 -12.54 -5.04 -4.29
CA LEU A 57 -12.11 -6.37 -4.75
C LEU A 57 -11.68 -6.39 -6.21
N LEU A 58 -12.17 -5.45 -7.02
CA LEU A 58 -11.76 -5.29 -8.42
C LEU A 58 -10.50 -4.44 -8.59
N GLU A 59 -9.97 -3.86 -7.51
CA GLU A 59 -8.68 -3.18 -7.57
C GLU A 59 -7.53 -4.17 -7.80
N GLU A 60 -6.47 -3.68 -8.42
CA GLU A 60 -5.25 -4.48 -8.61
C GLU A 60 -4.60 -4.78 -7.26
N TYR A 61 -4.28 -6.06 -7.04
CA TYR A 61 -3.58 -6.49 -5.84
C TYR A 61 -2.13 -6.00 -5.88
N LYS A 62 -1.79 -5.13 -4.94
CA LYS A 62 -0.41 -4.71 -4.69
C LYS A 62 0.14 -5.51 -3.51
N LYS A 63 1.16 -6.32 -3.77
CA LYS A 63 1.83 -7.08 -2.71
C LYS A 63 2.40 -6.12 -1.66
N PRO A 64 2.11 -6.33 -0.36
CA PRO A 64 2.66 -5.49 0.70
C PRO A 64 4.19 -5.46 0.68
N VAL A 65 4.76 -4.28 0.79
CA VAL A 65 6.20 -4.10 0.92
C VAL A 65 6.62 -4.45 2.35
N LYS A 66 7.72 -5.18 2.48
CA LYS A 66 8.31 -5.46 3.80
C LYS A 66 9.21 -4.30 4.19
N LEU A 67 8.92 -3.69 5.34
CA LEU A 67 9.71 -2.63 5.94
C LEU A 67 10.24 -3.10 7.29
N SER A 68 11.49 -2.79 7.61
CA SER A 68 11.97 -2.87 8.98
C SER A 68 11.24 -1.85 9.86
N LYS A 69 11.24 -2.04 11.16
CA LYS A 69 10.66 -1.08 12.10
C LYS A 69 11.30 0.31 11.94
N PHE A 70 12.62 0.35 11.72
CA PHE A 70 13.34 1.60 11.47
C PHE A 70 12.86 2.29 10.18
N GLU A 71 12.78 1.55 9.06
CA GLU A 71 12.31 2.10 7.78
C GLU A 71 10.88 2.63 7.87
N TYR A 72 10.00 1.93 8.57
CA TYR A 72 8.62 2.36 8.78
C TYR A 72 8.55 3.69 9.55
N VAL A 73 9.27 3.80 10.68
CA VAL A 73 9.32 5.04 11.47
C VAL A 73 9.97 6.16 10.68
N TYR A 74 11.02 5.85 9.93
CA TYR A 74 11.71 6.81 9.08
C TYR A 74 10.78 7.42 8.02
N LEU A 75 9.97 6.61 7.34
CA LEU A 75 8.98 7.12 6.37
C LEU A 75 7.91 7.99 7.05
N LYS A 76 7.49 7.66 8.27
CA LYS A 76 6.54 8.51 9.03
C LYS A 76 7.14 9.88 9.36
N VAL A 77 8.42 9.93 9.73
CA VAL A 77 9.13 11.19 9.97
C VAL A 77 9.29 11.96 8.66
N ALA A 78 9.74 11.30 7.59
CA ALA A 78 9.88 11.92 6.28
C ALA A 78 8.55 12.55 5.81
N LYS A 79 7.43 11.89 6.07
CA LYS A 79 6.10 12.41 5.75
C LYS A 79 5.77 13.69 6.53
N ARG A 80 6.14 13.78 7.81
CA ARG A 80 5.99 15.02 8.62
C ARG A 80 6.81 16.16 8.04
N GLU A 81 7.99 15.87 7.50
CA GLU A 81 8.86 16.83 6.80
C GLU A 81 8.41 17.13 5.36
N ARG A 82 7.19 16.66 4.98
CA ARG A 82 6.56 16.88 3.68
C ARG A 82 7.24 16.18 2.50
N PHE A 83 8.05 15.15 2.73
CA PHE A 83 8.49 14.27 1.68
C PHE A 83 7.37 13.29 1.29
N ASN A 84 7.12 13.17 0.00
CA ASN A 84 6.00 12.38 -0.52
C ASN A 84 6.44 11.21 -1.41
N PHE A 85 7.68 11.24 -1.90
CA PHE A 85 8.18 10.25 -2.84
C PHE A 85 9.58 9.76 -2.46
N ILE A 86 9.89 8.53 -2.87
CA ILE A 86 11.20 7.93 -2.74
C ILE A 86 11.58 7.25 -4.05
N ALA A 87 12.81 7.46 -4.50
CA ALA A 87 13.34 6.83 -5.70
C ALA A 87 14.86 6.63 -5.61
N LYS A 88 15.38 5.69 -6.38
CA LYS A 88 16.81 5.36 -6.47
C LYS A 88 17.33 5.70 -7.86
N ASP A 89 18.45 6.41 -7.94
CA ASP A 89 19.12 6.76 -9.17
C ASP A 89 19.89 5.58 -9.79
N GLY A 90 20.31 5.75 -11.03
CA GLY A 90 21.06 4.74 -11.78
C GLY A 90 22.42 4.36 -11.15
N ASP A 91 23.02 5.26 -10.40
CA ASP A 91 24.26 5.03 -9.64
C ASP A 91 24.03 4.41 -8.24
N GLY A 92 22.79 4.13 -7.89
CA GLY A 92 22.41 3.49 -6.63
C GLY A 92 22.14 4.46 -5.48
N ARG A 93 22.27 5.75 -5.66
CA ARG A 93 21.92 6.77 -4.66
C ARG A 93 20.42 6.84 -4.43
N LEU A 94 20.00 6.95 -3.18
CA LEU A 94 18.61 6.96 -2.76
C LEU A 94 18.19 8.35 -2.28
N PHE A 95 17.05 8.84 -2.77
CA PHE A 95 16.55 10.16 -2.44
C PHE A 95 15.09 10.16 -2.03
N LEU A 96 14.76 11.08 -1.13
CA LEU A 96 13.39 11.52 -0.84
C LEU A 96 13.08 12.80 -1.59
N TYR A 97 11.84 12.94 -2.08
CA TYR A 97 11.37 14.10 -2.84
C TYR A 97 10.06 14.63 -2.24
N LYS A 98 9.92 15.95 -2.15
CA LYS A 98 8.65 16.58 -1.76
C LYS A 98 7.62 16.52 -2.88
N ASN A 99 8.06 16.78 -4.10
CA ASN A 99 7.24 16.71 -5.32
C ASN A 99 7.59 15.47 -6.14
N LYS A 100 6.65 14.99 -6.97
CA LYS A 100 6.88 13.83 -7.83
C LYS A 100 8.05 14.10 -8.78
N PRO A 101 9.15 13.33 -8.68
CA PRO A 101 10.25 13.45 -9.62
C PRO A 101 9.89 12.75 -10.95
N PHE A 102 10.60 13.10 -12.00
CA PHE A 102 10.55 12.40 -13.29
C PHE A 102 11.88 11.75 -13.62
N LYS A 103 11.81 10.63 -14.31
CA LYS A 103 12.98 9.83 -14.65
C LYS A 103 13.72 10.43 -15.84
N SER A 104 15.02 10.65 -15.70
CA SER A 104 15.95 11.03 -16.76
C SER A 104 16.79 9.81 -17.19
N LEU A 105 17.91 10.02 -17.88
CA LEU A 105 18.76 8.95 -18.40
C LEU A 105 19.38 8.08 -17.29
N ASP A 106 19.80 8.70 -16.20
CA ASP A 106 20.56 8.07 -15.11
C ASP A 106 20.16 8.52 -13.70
N GLU A 107 19.25 9.48 -13.60
CA GLU A 107 18.80 10.03 -12.33
C GLU A 107 17.32 10.42 -12.34
N TRP A 108 16.75 10.57 -11.15
CA TRP A 108 15.42 11.16 -10.94
C TRP A 108 15.58 12.67 -10.71
N ILE A 109 14.84 13.47 -11.46
CA ILE A 109 14.92 14.92 -11.44
C ILE A 109 13.63 15.51 -10.88
N VAL A 110 13.76 16.55 -10.08
CA VAL A 110 12.64 17.37 -9.61
C VAL A 110 12.91 18.84 -9.95
N ALA A 111 11.87 19.58 -10.32
CA ALA A 111 11.98 20.98 -10.73
C ALA A 111 12.44 21.90 -9.58
N SER A 112 12.09 21.57 -8.35
CA SER A 112 12.55 22.24 -7.12
C SER A 112 13.71 21.45 -6.52
N LYS A 113 14.64 22.13 -5.84
CA LYS A 113 15.73 21.47 -5.11
C LYS A 113 15.26 20.75 -3.82
N ASP A 114 13.99 20.45 -3.72
CA ASP A 114 13.34 19.82 -2.56
C ASP A 114 13.51 18.30 -2.56
N CYS A 115 14.75 17.84 -2.55
CA CYS A 115 15.11 16.45 -2.38
C CYS A 115 16.18 16.31 -1.28
N CYS A 116 16.21 15.13 -0.67
CA CYS A 116 17.16 14.79 0.37
C CYS A 116 17.74 13.40 0.10
N ARG A 117 19.07 13.33 0.00
CA ARG A 117 19.77 12.04 -0.07
C ARG A 117 19.68 11.33 1.27
N ILE A 118 19.41 10.04 1.23
CA ILE A 118 19.36 9.18 2.42
C ILE A 118 20.33 8.01 2.27
N LEU A 119 20.42 7.15 3.28
CA LEU A 119 21.30 5.99 3.23
C LEU A 119 20.90 5.04 2.12
N ASP A 120 21.82 4.75 1.22
CA ASP A 120 21.58 3.90 0.02
C ASP A 120 21.25 2.44 0.36
N SER A 121 21.55 2.02 1.60
CA SER A 121 21.25 0.69 2.13
C SER A 121 19.81 0.50 2.60
N LEU A 122 19.06 1.58 2.80
CA LEU A 122 17.65 1.54 3.18
C LEU A 122 16.76 1.18 1.97
N PHE A 123 15.55 0.74 2.26
CA PHE A 123 14.52 0.49 1.24
C PHE A 123 15.03 -0.31 0.04
N LYS A 124 15.60 -1.48 0.29
CA LYS A 124 16.25 -2.34 -0.72
C LYS A 124 15.33 -2.75 -1.89
N PHE A 125 14.03 -2.62 -1.72
CA PHE A 125 13.04 -2.87 -2.76
C PHE A 125 12.97 -1.75 -3.81
N VAL A 126 13.39 -0.52 -3.47
CA VAL A 126 13.44 0.61 -4.41
C VAL A 126 14.63 0.40 -5.35
N LYS A 127 14.35 0.34 -6.65
CA LYS A 127 15.35 0.06 -7.70
C LYS A 127 15.33 1.14 -8.76
N TRP A 128 16.46 1.36 -9.41
CA TRP A 128 16.57 2.22 -10.59
C TRP A 128 15.63 1.78 -11.73
N LYS A 129 15.45 0.47 -11.92
CA LYS A 129 14.58 -0.10 -12.95
C LYS A 129 13.10 0.20 -12.78
N ASP A 130 12.67 0.67 -11.60
CA ASP A 130 11.28 1.00 -11.35
C ASP A 130 10.88 2.16 -12.27
N GLU A 131 9.70 2.06 -12.89
CA GLU A 131 9.22 3.05 -13.87
C GLU A 131 8.69 4.32 -13.21
N GLU A 132 8.20 4.20 -11.98
CA GLU A 132 7.61 5.27 -11.20
C GLU A 132 8.27 5.36 -9.83
N PRO A 133 8.37 6.58 -9.24
CA PRO A 133 8.79 6.72 -7.86
C PRO A 133 7.73 6.17 -6.91
N TYR A 134 8.14 5.63 -5.79
CA TYR A 134 7.20 5.17 -4.76
C TYR A 134 6.59 6.36 -4.03
N ASN A 135 5.27 6.36 -3.89
CA ASN A 135 4.56 7.30 -3.02
C ASN A 135 4.66 6.80 -1.57
N ILE A 136 5.07 7.68 -0.65
CA ILE A 136 5.28 7.32 0.76
C ILE A 136 3.98 6.94 1.47
N ASP A 137 2.85 7.60 1.16
CA ASP A 137 1.55 7.24 1.74
C ASP A 137 1.12 5.84 1.29
N ASP A 138 1.31 5.51 0.00
CA ASP A 138 1.02 4.17 -0.52
C ASP A 138 1.88 3.09 0.16
N LEU A 139 3.16 3.39 0.40
CA LEU A 139 4.05 2.47 1.13
C LEU A 139 3.59 2.25 2.57
N LEU A 140 3.24 3.32 3.29
CA LEU A 140 2.79 3.24 4.67
C LEU A 140 1.43 2.52 4.80
N ASN A 141 0.54 2.69 3.81
CA ASN A 141 -0.78 2.06 3.78
C ASN A 141 -0.74 0.60 3.34
N ASN A 142 0.30 0.18 2.61
CA ASN A 142 0.44 -1.17 2.08
C ASN A 142 1.80 -1.78 2.42
N CYS A 143 2.16 -1.80 3.69
CA CYS A 143 3.39 -2.42 4.17
C CYS A 143 3.13 -3.47 5.24
N LYS A 144 4.09 -4.37 5.39
CA LYS A 144 4.22 -5.29 6.51
C LYS A 144 5.50 -4.94 7.26
N VAL A 145 5.36 -4.47 8.49
CA VAL A 145 6.51 -4.21 9.36
C VAL A 145 7.05 -5.54 9.86
N ILE A 146 8.33 -5.78 9.62
CA ILE A 146 9.04 -6.95 10.10
C ILE A 146 9.95 -6.55 11.26
N GLU A 147 9.87 -7.29 12.36
CA GLU A 147 10.84 -7.18 13.44
C GLU A 147 12.10 -7.91 12.96
N ASN A 148 12.97 -7.20 12.27
CA ASN A 148 14.32 -7.68 12.03
C ASN A 148 15.19 -7.10 13.13
N ASP A 149 15.76 -7.97 13.92
CA ASP A 149 16.90 -7.66 14.73
C ASP A 149 18.01 -7.11 13.83
N ILE A 150 18.59 -6.03 14.29
CA ILE A 150 19.76 -5.38 13.67
C ILE A 150 20.94 -6.36 13.73
#